data_55b8028ab3a16905aa81e28e26823aeb
#
_entry.id   55b8028ab3a16905aa81e28e26823aeb
#
_cell.length_a   1.000
_cell.length_b   1.000
_cell.length_c   1.000
_cell.angle_alpha   90.00
_cell.angle_beta   90.00
_cell.angle_gamma   90.00
#
_symmetry.space_group_name_H-M   'P 1'
#
loop_
_entity.id
_entity.type
_entity.pdbx_description
1 polymer ?
#
loop_
_entity_poly.entity_id
_entity_poly.type
_entity_poly.pdbx_seq_one_letter_code
_entity_poly.pdbx_strand_id
1 'polypeptide(L)'
;IFSQVDNELVELEEIVLTIPFDQTVGKSILKVDKLNFDNVNPIIAQYMMNSISKLPGVSSITTGPGIGKPSIRGLSFNRVVVIDQGIRLENQQWGEEHGLAISSSGVESVEVVKGPLYVLYGSDAMGGVIYIEPEKYTSECCALIDYTGIYNSNYNGFTNNLGLKGSSGKLSWTFRGEMTDNGDFSSPDGEVENTWFKNNELKSGIQYQTEK
;
A
#
# COMPACT_ATOMS: atom_id res chain seq x y z
N ILE A 1 -27.74 32.53 27.82
CA ILE A 1 -27.75 31.06 27.95
C ILE A 1 -27.19 30.52 26.67
N PHE A 2 -25.90 30.26 26.65
CA PHE A 2 -25.25 29.58 25.54
C PHE A 2 -25.31 28.08 25.82
N SER A 3 -26.05 27.34 25.00
CA SER A 3 -26.04 25.88 24.99
C SER A 3 -24.73 25.44 24.33
N GLN A 4 -23.84 24.85 25.11
CA GLN A 4 -22.74 24.06 24.57
C GLN A 4 -23.35 22.82 23.94
N VAL A 5 -23.19 22.68 22.63
CA VAL A 5 -23.38 21.41 21.95
C VAL A 5 -22.12 20.60 22.21
N ASP A 6 -22.23 19.62 23.10
CA ASP A 6 -21.21 18.58 23.25
C ASP A 6 -21.13 17.83 21.91
N ASN A 7 -20.11 18.17 21.10
CA ASN A 7 -19.67 17.32 20.01
C ASN A 7 -18.95 16.12 20.64
N GLU A 8 -19.69 15.08 21.01
CA GLU A 8 -19.09 13.77 21.17
C GLU A 8 -18.47 13.39 19.82
N LEU A 9 -17.16 13.44 19.76
CA LEU A 9 -16.42 12.83 18.67
C LEU A 9 -16.69 11.33 18.73
N VAL A 10 -17.59 10.85 17.87
CA VAL A 10 -17.77 9.42 17.66
C VAL A 10 -16.50 8.92 17.00
N GLU A 11 -15.61 8.35 17.79
CA GLU A 11 -14.44 7.66 17.30
C GLU A 11 -14.95 6.41 16.55
N LEU A 12 -14.97 6.47 15.22
CA LEU A 12 -15.38 5.34 14.40
C LEU A 12 -14.33 4.24 14.58
N GLU A 13 -14.78 3.09 15.10
CA GLU A 13 -13.92 1.92 15.23
C GLU A 13 -13.42 1.49 13.83
N GLU A 14 -12.12 1.35 13.68
CA GLU A 14 -11.48 0.97 12.44
C GLU A 14 -11.80 -0.49 12.09
N ILE A 15 -12.41 -0.73 10.93
CA ILE A 15 -12.82 -2.06 10.47
C ILE A 15 -11.62 -2.76 9.82
N VAL A 16 -11.46 -4.05 10.12
CA VAL A 16 -10.44 -4.93 9.51
C VAL A 16 -11.01 -5.54 8.23
N LEU A 17 -10.43 -5.21 7.08
CA LEU A 17 -10.89 -5.70 5.78
C LEU A 17 -10.34 -7.09 5.44
N THR A 18 -9.20 -7.46 6.00
CA THR A 18 -8.53 -8.73 5.74
C THR A 18 -9.30 -9.95 6.25
N ILE A 19 -10.24 -9.76 7.18
CA ILE A 19 -10.99 -10.84 7.81
C ILE A 19 -12.42 -10.83 7.27
N PRO A 20 -12.98 -12.01 6.86
CA PRO A 20 -14.30 -12.10 6.22
C PRO A 20 -15.50 -11.76 7.14
N PHE A 21 -15.26 -11.37 8.37
CA PHE A 21 -16.27 -10.93 9.32
C PHE A 21 -15.98 -9.49 9.72
N ASP A 22 -17.00 -8.64 9.76
CA ASP A 22 -16.89 -7.26 10.24
C ASP A 22 -16.38 -7.22 11.68
N GLN A 23 -15.07 -7.12 11.83
CA GLN A 23 -14.41 -6.98 13.12
C GLN A 23 -13.60 -5.70 13.14
N THR A 24 -13.67 -5.00 14.26
CA THR A 24 -12.81 -3.86 14.52
C THR A 24 -11.43 -4.32 14.97
N VAL A 25 -10.39 -3.51 14.71
CA VAL A 25 -9.00 -3.81 15.11
C VAL A 25 -8.91 -4.20 16.59
N GLY A 26 -9.66 -3.53 17.46
CA GLY A 26 -9.65 -3.77 18.90
C GLY A 26 -10.33 -5.06 19.36
N LYS A 27 -11.20 -5.66 18.54
CA LYS A 27 -11.95 -6.89 18.85
C LYS A 27 -11.43 -8.11 18.10
N SER A 28 -10.48 -7.90 17.18
CA SER A 28 -9.89 -9.01 16.43
C SER A 28 -9.03 -9.91 17.34
N ILE A 29 -9.24 -11.22 17.23
CA ILE A 29 -8.39 -12.24 17.88
C ILE A 29 -6.99 -12.25 17.24
N LEU A 30 -6.90 -11.85 15.97
CA LEU A 30 -5.65 -11.76 15.23
C LEU A 30 -5.02 -10.39 15.43
N LYS A 31 -3.71 -10.35 15.50
CA LYS A 31 -2.98 -9.08 15.57
C LYS A 31 -2.93 -8.45 14.18
N VAL A 32 -3.71 -7.40 14.01
CA VAL A 32 -3.76 -6.58 12.80
C VAL A 32 -3.04 -5.26 13.07
N ASP A 33 -2.11 -4.91 12.21
CA ASP A 33 -1.52 -3.57 12.19
C ASP A 33 -1.94 -2.90 10.88
N LYS A 34 -2.50 -1.69 10.96
CA LYS A 34 -2.93 -0.91 9.82
C LYS A 34 -2.07 0.33 9.65
N LEU A 35 -1.72 0.63 8.42
CA LEU A 35 -0.97 1.82 8.02
C LEU A 35 -1.78 2.59 7.00
N ASN A 36 -2.21 3.81 7.37
CA ASN A 36 -2.91 4.71 6.46
C ASN A 36 -1.90 5.57 5.72
N PHE A 37 -1.95 5.57 4.38
CA PHE A 37 -0.97 6.27 3.55
C PHE A 37 -1.19 7.78 3.49
N ASP A 38 -2.36 8.28 3.80
CA ASP A 38 -2.63 9.73 3.90
C ASP A 38 -1.72 10.44 4.92
N ASN A 39 -1.26 9.70 5.94
CA ASN A 39 -0.41 10.21 7.01
C ASN A 39 1.08 9.88 6.81
N VAL A 40 1.45 9.22 5.73
CA VAL A 40 2.84 8.82 5.45
C VAL A 40 3.51 9.89 4.60
N ASN A 41 4.72 10.31 5.00
CA ASN A 41 5.51 11.23 4.18
C ASN A 41 5.71 10.66 2.76
N PRO A 42 5.41 11.39 1.69
CA PRO A 42 5.51 10.90 0.31
C PRO A 42 6.88 10.32 -0.05
N ILE A 43 7.97 10.86 0.50
CA ILE A 43 9.34 10.35 0.28
C ILE A 43 9.50 8.95 0.86
N ILE A 44 8.88 8.68 2.02
CA ILE A 44 8.93 7.36 2.66
C ILE A 44 7.96 6.41 1.97
N ALA A 45 6.82 6.93 1.55
CA ALA A 45 5.78 6.19 0.85
C ALA A 45 6.19 5.77 -0.57
N GLN A 46 7.17 6.43 -1.18
CA GLN A 46 7.63 6.15 -2.54
C GLN A 46 7.84 4.64 -2.79
N TYR A 47 8.36 3.92 -1.80
CA TYR A 47 8.47 2.46 -1.84
C TYR A 47 7.62 1.86 -0.72
N MET A 48 6.58 1.14 -1.11
CA MET A 48 5.62 0.55 -0.16
C MET A 48 6.32 -0.27 0.94
N MET A 49 7.33 -1.04 0.58
CA MET A 49 8.07 -1.86 1.54
C MET A 49 8.78 -1.05 2.62
N ASN A 50 9.25 0.17 2.31
CA ASN A 50 9.86 1.07 3.30
C ASN A 50 8.85 1.51 4.37
N SER A 51 7.59 1.66 3.99
CA SER A 51 6.52 2.02 4.91
C SER A 51 6.06 0.84 5.74
N ILE A 52 5.82 -0.31 5.11
CA ILE A 52 5.33 -1.53 5.77
C ILE A 52 6.38 -2.08 6.75
N SER A 53 7.66 -2.00 6.42
CA SER A 53 8.74 -2.50 7.28
C SER A 53 8.91 -1.73 8.60
N LYS A 54 8.24 -0.58 8.77
CA LYS A 54 8.16 0.13 10.05
C LYS A 54 7.18 -0.49 11.03
N LEU A 55 6.30 -1.38 10.56
CA LEU A 55 5.35 -2.07 11.42
C LEU A 55 6.08 -3.12 12.27
N PRO A 56 5.74 -3.27 13.55
CA PRO A 56 6.42 -4.22 14.44
C PRO A 56 6.40 -5.65 13.90
N GLY A 57 7.57 -6.31 13.82
CA GLY A 57 7.71 -7.69 13.35
C GLY A 57 7.50 -7.87 11.83
N VAL A 58 7.54 -6.79 11.07
CA VAL A 58 7.66 -6.80 9.61
C VAL A 58 9.04 -6.29 9.25
N SER A 59 9.68 -6.96 8.32
CA SER A 59 10.95 -6.54 7.72
C SER A 59 10.88 -6.70 6.21
N SER A 60 11.81 -6.08 5.51
CA SER A 60 11.97 -6.23 4.07
C SER A 60 13.27 -6.94 3.75
N ILE A 61 13.20 -7.91 2.88
CA ILE A 61 14.38 -8.48 2.19
C ILE A 61 14.51 -7.65 0.91
N THR A 62 15.56 -6.83 0.83
CA THR A 62 15.75 -5.91 -0.30
C THR A 62 17.04 -6.22 -1.03
N THR A 63 16.99 -6.20 -2.35
CA THR A 63 18.15 -6.27 -3.24
C THR A 63 18.43 -4.91 -3.91
N GLY A 64 17.58 -3.93 -3.66
CA GLY A 64 17.67 -2.56 -4.18
C GLY A 64 16.54 -1.70 -3.67
N PRO A 65 16.54 -0.38 -3.98
CA PRO A 65 15.59 0.58 -3.39
C PRO A 65 14.14 0.34 -3.80
N GLY A 66 13.90 -0.16 -5.01
CA GLY A 66 12.56 -0.46 -5.53
C GLY A 66 12.14 -1.92 -5.39
N ILE A 67 13.02 -2.79 -4.89
CA ILE A 67 12.80 -4.23 -4.86
C ILE A 67 12.85 -4.71 -3.42
N GLY A 68 11.70 -4.99 -2.85
CA GLY A 68 11.59 -5.49 -1.47
C GLY A 68 10.58 -6.62 -1.35
N LYS A 69 10.93 -7.66 -0.59
CA LYS A 69 10.00 -8.72 -0.20
C LYS A 69 9.61 -8.58 1.25
N PRO A 70 8.32 -8.69 1.56
CA PRO A 70 7.88 -8.67 2.93
C PRO A 70 8.31 -9.94 3.66
N SER A 71 8.78 -9.77 4.88
CA SER A 71 9.03 -10.84 5.84
C SER A 71 8.27 -10.53 7.11
N ILE A 72 7.37 -11.40 7.52
CA ILE A 72 6.58 -11.27 8.74
C ILE A 72 7.10 -12.28 9.75
N ARG A 73 7.68 -11.79 10.85
CA ARG A 73 8.27 -12.63 11.92
C ARG A 73 9.27 -13.67 11.38
N GLY A 74 10.06 -13.29 10.38
CA GLY A 74 11.06 -14.16 9.75
C GLY A 74 10.49 -15.11 8.68
N LEU A 75 9.20 -15.08 8.41
CA LEU A 75 8.59 -15.86 7.33
C LEU A 75 8.40 -14.97 6.11
N SER A 76 8.81 -15.44 4.96
CA SER A 76 8.82 -14.70 3.70
C SER A 76 8.49 -15.62 2.51
N PHE A 77 8.53 -15.09 1.30
CA PHE A 77 8.27 -15.80 0.05
C PHE A 77 6.84 -16.39 0.03
N ASN A 78 6.73 -17.69 -0.25
CA ASN A 78 5.48 -18.43 -0.31
C ASN A 78 4.80 -18.65 1.07
N ARG A 79 5.25 -17.96 2.13
CA ARG A 79 4.66 -18.05 3.46
C ARG A 79 3.96 -16.76 3.89
N VAL A 80 3.99 -15.75 3.03
CA VAL A 80 3.30 -14.47 3.20
C VAL A 80 2.45 -14.23 1.97
N VAL A 81 1.17 -14.03 2.16
CA VAL A 81 0.23 -13.70 1.09
C VAL A 81 0.12 -12.18 0.98
N VAL A 82 0.21 -11.66 -0.23
CA VAL A 82 -0.10 -10.27 -0.52
C VAL A 82 -1.34 -10.21 -1.40
N ILE A 83 -2.26 -9.34 -1.02
CA ILE A 83 -3.51 -9.12 -1.73
C ILE A 83 -3.56 -7.63 -2.09
N ASP A 84 -3.66 -7.33 -3.37
CA ASP A 84 -3.86 -5.98 -3.88
C ASP A 84 -5.22 -5.89 -4.58
N GLN A 85 -6.05 -4.96 -4.13
CA GLN A 85 -7.41 -4.76 -4.65
C GLN A 85 -8.26 -6.05 -4.66
N GLY A 86 -8.10 -6.89 -3.66
CA GLY A 86 -8.81 -8.17 -3.55
C GLY A 86 -8.22 -9.31 -4.39
N ILE A 87 -7.14 -9.07 -5.15
CA ILE A 87 -6.46 -10.06 -5.97
C ILE A 87 -5.15 -10.48 -5.30
N ARG A 88 -4.96 -11.79 -5.14
CA ARG A 88 -3.71 -12.33 -4.63
C ARG A 88 -2.58 -12.13 -5.64
N LEU A 89 -1.47 -11.59 -5.18
CA LEU A 89 -0.25 -11.43 -5.96
C LEU A 89 0.67 -12.64 -5.75
N GLU A 90 1.04 -13.28 -6.84
CA GLU A 90 1.88 -14.48 -6.81
C GLU A 90 3.33 -14.24 -7.27
N ASN A 91 3.64 -13.06 -7.80
CA ASN A 91 4.95 -12.71 -8.32
C ASN A 91 6.07 -12.73 -7.28
N GLN A 92 5.76 -12.57 -6.00
CA GLN A 92 6.73 -12.56 -4.91
C GLN A 92 7.18 -13.96 -4.41
N GLN A 93 6.57 -15.02 -4.92
CA GLN A 93 6.94 -16.39 -4.55
C GLN A 93 8.28 -16.84 -5.16
N TRP A 94 8.63 -16.22 -6.28
CA TRP A 94 9.87 -16.50 -7.03
C TRP A 94 11.09 -15.88 -6.35
N GLY A 95 12.29 -16.16 -6.82
CA GLY A 95 13.59 -15.80 -6.27
C GLY A 95 13.74 -14.45 -5.54
N GLU A 96 14.86 -14.19 -4.93
CA GLU A 96 15.07 -12.97 -4.11
C GLU A 96 15.02 -11.69 -4.95
N GLU A 97 15.31 -11.77 -6.22
CA GLU A 97 15.32 -10.69 -7.21
C GLU A 97 13.92 -10.17 -7.59
N HIS A 98 12.88 -10.97 -7.35
CA HIS A 98 11.50 -10.56 -7.64
C HIS A 98 10.84 -10.00 -6.37
N GLY A 99 10.95 -8.71 -6.16
CA GLY A 99 10.33 -8.02 -5.02
C GLY A 99 8.88 -7.62 -5.28
N LEU A 100 8.28 -7.05 -4.25
CA LEU A 100 6.97 -6.42 -4.34
C LEU A 100 7.12 -5.07 -5.06
N ALA A 101 7.02 -5.08 -6.38
CA ALA A 101 7.08 -3.89 -7.21
C ALA A 101 5.72 -3.18 -7.25
N ILE A 102 5.17 -2.84 -6.08
CA ILE A 102 3.93 -2.09 -5.97
C ILE A 102 4.25 -0.71 -5.44
N SER A 103 3.82 0.29 -6.18
CA SER A 103 3.83 1.68 -5.74
C SER A 103 2.77 1.90 -4.65
N SER A 104 3.04 2.83 -3.76
CA SER A 104 2.03 3.33 -2.81
C SER A 104 1.02 4.28 -3.46
N SER A 105 1.19 4.58 -4.73
CA SER A 105 0.27 5.44 -5.49
C SER A 105 -1.12 4.85 -5.56
N GLY A 106 -2.14 5.63 -5.18
CA GLY A 106 -3.53 5.18 -5.15
C GLY A 106 -3.81 4.07 -4.12
N VAL A 107 -2.99 3.98 -3.07
CA VAL A 107 -3.21 3.12 -1.91
C VAL A 107 -3.73 3.97 -0.76
N GLU A 108 -4.87 3.60 -0.18
CA GLU A 108 -5.42 4.24 1.01
C GLU A 108 -4.76 3.70 2.27
N SER A 109 -4.72 2.38 2.39
CA SER A 109 -4.15 1.73 3.57
C SER A 109 -3.56 0.37 3.27
N VAL A 110 -2.70 -0.10 4.17
CA VAL A 110 -2.19 -1.46 4.17
C VAL A 110 -2.46 -2.09 5.53
N GLU A 111 -3.12 -3.23 5.52
CA GLU A 111 -3.32 -4.06 6.71
C GLU A 111 -2.32 -5.22 6.71
N VAL A 112 -1.63 -5.40 7.82
CA VAL A 112 -0.75 -6.55 8.03
C VAL A 112 -1.32 -7.41 9.15
N VAL A 113 -1.88 -8.55 8.75
CA VAL A 113 -2.42 -9.54 9.69
C VAL A 113 -1.36 -10.58 9.97
N LYS A 114 -0.95 -10.68 11.23
CA LYS A 114 0.14 -11.55 11.67
C LYS A 114 -0.41 -12.80 12.32
N GLY A 115 -0.01 -13.94 11.81
CA GLY A 115 -0.41 -15.23 12.36
C GLY A 115 -0.82 -16.22 11.29
N PRO A 116 -1.17 -17.44 11.68
CA PRO A 116 -1.49 -18.51 10.75
C PRO A 116 -2.89 -18.33 10.17
N LEU A 117 -2.98 -17.64 9.03
CA LEU A 117 -4.23 -17.40 8.29
C LEU A 117 -4.49 -18.46 7.20
N TYR A 118 -3.79 -19.59 7.27
CA TYR A 118 -3.90 -20.65 6.27
C TYR A 118 -5.33 -21.20 6.11
N VAL A 119 -6.16 -21.07 7.13
CA VAL A 119 -7.57 -21.50 7.07
C VAL A 119 -8.38 -20.60 6.13
N LEU A 120 -8.04 -19.32 6.03
CA LEU A 120 -8.78 -18.34 5.23
C LEU A 120 -8.13 -18.11 3.86
N TYR A 121 -6.80 -18.11 3.79
CA TYR A 121 -6.05 -17.71 2.61
C TYR A 121 -5.16 -18.81 2.01
N GLY A 122 -5.26 -20.03 2.53
CA GLY A 122 -4.47 -21.17 2.09
C GLY A 122 -3.14 -21.32 2.81
N SER A 123 -2.41 -22.41 2.48
CA SER A 123 -1.16 -22.82 3.14
C SER A 123 -0.07 -21.73 3.13
N ASP A 124 -0.10 -20.87 2.15
CA ASP A 124 0.91 -19.84 1.95
C ASP A 124 0.77 -18.65 2.92
N ALA A 125 -0.36 -18.54 3.62
CA ALA A 125 -0.59 -17.52 4.63
C ALA A 125 -0.10 -17.91 6.04
N MET A 126 0.93 -18.76 6.12
CA MET A 126 1.45 -19.25 7.41
C MET A 126 2.10 -18.12 8.24
N GLY A 127 2.79 -17.19 7.59
CA GLY A 127 3.41 -16.01 8.23
C GLY A 127 2.42 -14.89 8.49
N GLY A 128 1.44 -14.75 7.61
CA GLY A 128 0.44 -13.71 7.64
C GLY A 128 -0.01 -13.26 6.27
N VAL A 129 -0.83 -12.23 6.25
CA VAL A 129 -1.38 -11.61 5.04
C VAL A 129 -1.11 -10.12 5.07
N ILE A 130 -0.72 -9.57 3.93
CA ILE A 130 -0.64 -8.14 3.67
C ILE A 130 -1.78 -7.81 2.71
N TYR A 131 -2.70 -6.99 3.17
CA TYR A 131 -3.84 -6.53 2.38
C TYR A 131 -3.64 -5.07 2.02
N ILE A 132 -3.63 -4.77 0.72
CA ILE A 132 -3.45 -3.43 0.16
C ILE A 132 -4.81 -2.93 -0.28
N GLU A 133 -5.29 -1.88 0.38
CA GLU A 133 -6.56 -1.26 0.08
C GLU A 133 -6.36 -0.11 -0.89
N PRO A 134 -7.05 -0.11 -2.04
CA PRO A 134 -6.99 1.00 -2.98
C PRO A 134 -7.67 2.25 -2.40
N GLU A 135 -7.28 3.42 -2.90
CA GLU A 135 -7.95 4.67 -2.57
C GLU A 135 -9.46 4.62 -2.85
N LYS A 136 -10.22 5.28 -2.01
CA LYS A 136 -11.68 5.36 -2.17
C LYS A 136 -12.07 6.21 -3.36
N TYR A 137 -13.15 5.77 -4.01
CA TYR A 137 -13.81 6.59 -5.02
C TYR A 137 -14.39 7.85 -4.36
N THR A 138 -14.30 8.97 -5.06
CA THR A 138 -14.94 10.20 -4.58
C THR A 138 -16.44 10.20 -4.92
N SER A 139 -17.24 10.77 -4.02
CA SER A 139 -18.64 11.09 -4.29
C SER A 139 -18.82 12.54 -4.74
N GLU A 140 -17.76 13.34 -4.70
CA GLU A 140 -17.81 14.74 -5.08
C GLU A 140 -17.96 14.87 -6.59
N CYS A 141 -18.88 15.73 -7.00
CA CYS A 141 -19.00 16.16 -8.40
C CYS A 141 -17.70 16.85 -8.81
N CYS A 142 -17.23 16.57 -10.02
CA CYS A 142 -16.06 17.14 -10.65
C CYS A 142 -14.81 16.24 -10.57
N ALA A 143 -13.83 16.57 -11.40
CA ALA A 143 -12.56 15.87 -11.42
C ALA A 143 -11.59 16.50 -10.41
N LEU A 144 -11.01 15.66 -9.57
CA LEU A 144 -9.89 16.01 -8.71
C LEU A 144 -8.60 15.54 -9.37
N ILE A 145 -7.60 16.40 -9.38
CA ILE A 145 -6.29 16.13 -9.96
C ILE A 145 -5.26 16.33 -8.86
N ASP A 146 -4.38 15.38 -8.68
CA ASP A 146 -3.22 15.51 -7.82
C ASP A 146 -1.95 15.11 -8.56
N TYR A 147 -0.86 15.77 -8.23
CA TYR A 147 0.45 15.47 -8.78
C TYR A 147 1.50 15.52 -7.69
N THR A 148 2.36 14.50 -7.67
CA THR A 148 3.51 14.43 -6.77
C THR A 148 4.76 14.14 -7.57
N GLY A 149 5.74 15.03 -7.46
CA GLY A 149 7.10 14.86 -8.02
C GLY A 149 8.10 14.69 -6.89
N ILE A 150 8.94 13.64 -6.95
CA ILE A 150 9.98 13.36 -5.99
C ILE A 150 11.31 13.26 -6.73
N TYR A 151 12.32 14.00 -6.25
CA TYR A 151 13.69 13.86 -6.70
C TYR A 151 14.55 13.22 -5.62
N ASN A 152 15.23 12.15 -5.94
CA ASN A 152 16.17 11.45 -5.09
C ASN A 152 17.61 11.72 -5.54
N SER A 153 18.33 12.56 -4.80
CA SER A 153 19.72 12.91 -5.12
C SER A 153 20.66 11.71 -5.02
N ASN A 154 20.36 10.74 -4.17
CA ASN A 154 21.17 9.56 -3.95
C ASN A 154 21.20 8.59 -5.16
N TYR A 155 20.12 8.59 -5.94
CA TYR A 155 19.97 7.80 -7.16
C TYR A 155 19.96 8.66 -8.42
N ASN A 156 20.15 9.97 -8.27
CA ASN A 156 19.93 10.93 -9.35
C ASN A 156 18.62 10.63 -10.12
N GLY A 157 17.57 10.35 -9.38
CA GLY A 157 16.34 9.78 -9.92
C GLY A 157 15.11 10.62 -9.66
N PHE A 158 14.10 10.40 -10.48
CA PHE A 158 12.81 11.08 -10.40
C PHE A 158 11.67 10.09 -10.32
N THR A 159 10.70 10.40 -9.46
CA THR A 159 9.39 9.74 -9.45
C THR A 159 8.32 10.79 -9.70
N ASN A 160 7.46 10.53 -10.66
CA ASN A 160 6.32 11.37 -10.99
C ASN A 160 5.05 10.55 -10.83
N ASN A 161 4.11 11.06 -10.06
CA ASN A 161 2.83 10.44 -9.80
C ASN A 161 1.72 11.42 -10.15
N LEU A 162 0.81 10.99 -11.01
CA LEU A 162 -0.37 11.74 -11.42
C LEU A 162 -1.63 10.98 -11.04
N GLY A 163 -2.50 11.62 -10.29
CA GLY A 163 -3.80 11.10 -9.92
C GLY A 163 -4.94 11.90 -10.51
N LEU A 164 -5.94 11.19 -10.99
CA LEU A 164 -7.19 11.74 -11.48
C LEU A 164 -8.33 10.94 -10.88
N LYS A 165 -9.28 11.59 -10.23
CA LYS A 165 -10.49 10.93 -9.73
C LYS A 165 -11.69 11.86 -9.83
N GLY A 166 -12.86 11.27 -10.01
CA GLY A 166 -14.07 12.06 -10.11
C GLY A 166 -15.32 11.21 -10.04
N SER A 167 -16.46 11.91 -10.00
CA SER A 167 -17.75 11.26 -10.09
C SER A 167 -18.76 12.09 -10.91
N SER A 168 -19.71 11.41 -11.51
CA SER A 168 -20.83 12.00 -12.22
C SER A 168 -22.07 11.14 -11.99
N GLY A 169 -22.98 11.62 -11.15
CA GLY A 169 -24.18 10.88 -10.76
C GLY A 169 -23.82 9.57 -10.04
N LYS A 170 -24.15 8.44 -10.68
CA LYS A 170 -23.91 7.10 -10.12
C LYS A 170 -22.56 6.50 -10.53
N LEU A 171 -21.81 7.19 -11.38
CA LEU A 171 -20.54 6.71 -11.89
C LEU A 171 -19.38 7.43 -11.19
N SER A 172 -18.46 6.69 -10.59
CA SER A 172 -17.21 7.21 -10.04
C SER A 172 -16.04 6.51 -10.73
N TRP A 173 -14.92 7.22 -10.86
CA TRP A 173 -13.73 6.74 -11.54
C TRP A 173 -12.46 7.22 -10.86
N THR A 174 -11.41 6.42 -10.98
CA THR A 174 -10.05 6.74 -10.53
C THR A 174 -9.07 6.35 -11.63
N PHE A 175 -8.01 7.13 -11.73
CA PHE A 175 -6.88 6.86 -12.61
C PHE A 175 -5.60 7.29 -11.92
N ARG A 176 -4.60 6.42 -11.87
CA ARG A 176 -3.29 6.69 -11.28
C ARG A 176 -2.20 6.26 -12.22
N GLY A 177 -1.25 7.16 -12.48
CA GLY A 177 -0.05 6.86 -13.24
C GLY A 177 1.19 7.22 -12.44
N GLU A 178 2.14 6.31 -12.34
CA GLU A 178 3.43 6.56 -11.72
C GLU A 178 4.55 6.16 -12.67
N MET A 179 5.56 7.01 -12.73
CA MET A 179 6.79 6.77 -13.48
C MET A 179 7.97 7.05 -12.56
N THR A 180 8.80 6.06 -12.35
CA THR A 180 10.05 6.16 -11.59
C THR A 180 11.22 5.81 -12.50
N ASP A 181 12.22 6.68 -12.52
CA ASP A 181 13.49 6.49 -13.23
C ASP A 181 14.63 6.84 -12.27
N ASN A 182 15.34 5.85 -11.79
CA ASN A 182 16.46 5.99 -10.86
C ASN A 182 17.74 5.48 -11.50
N GLY A 183 18.80 6.29 -11.42
CA GLY A 183 20.15 5.88 -11.75
C GLY A 183 20.79 5.00 -10.69
N ASP A 184 22.07 4.76 -10.83
CA ASP A 184 22.83 3.97 -9.87
C ASP A 184 22.98 4.71 -8.52
N PHE A 185 23.06 3.95 -7.46
CA PHE A 185 23.13 4.45 -6.09
C PHE A 185 24.50 5.04 -5.78
N SER A 186 24.51 6.25 -5.22
CA SER A 186 25.74 6.91 -4.77
C SER A 186 26.02 6.59 -3.31
N SER A 187 27.16 6.00 -3.03
CA SER A 187 27.71 5.75 -1.69
C SER A 187 28.87 6.69 -1.39
N PRO A 188 29.29 6.83 -0.12
CA PRO A 188 30.50 7.59 0.24
C PRO A 188 31.78 7.10 -0.46
N ASP A 189 31.82 5.80 -0.81
CA ASP A 189 32.98 5.16 -1.46
C ASP A 189 32.88 5.19 -2.99
N GLY A 190 31.82 5.75 -3.56
CA GLY A 190 31.57 5.84 -5.00
C GLY A 190 30.19 5.34 -5.41
N GLU A 191 29.99 5.25 -6.72
CA GLU A 191 28.75 4.77 -7.32
C GLU A 191 28.69 3.24 -7.30
N VAL A 192 27.56 2.67 -6.89
CA VAL A 192 27.32 1.23 -6.85
C VAL A 192 26.64 0.83 -8.15
N GLU A 193 27.41 0.25 -9.06
CA GLU A 193 26.98 -0.14 -10.39
C GLU A 193 25.83 -1.17 -10.38
N ASN A 194 24.96 -1.12 -11.39
CA ASN A 194 23.83 -2.04 -11.61
C ASN A 194 22.74 -1.96 -10.52
N THR A 195 22.58 -0.80 -9.89
CA THR A 195 21.52 -0.55 -8.91
C THR A 195 20.40 0.33 -9.46
N TRP A 196 20.52 0.77 -10.71
CA TRP A 196 19.48 1.54 -11.40
C TRP A 196 18.20 0.73 -11.56
N PHE A 197 17.06 1.41 -11.56
CA PHE A 197 15.79 0.77 -11.90
C PHE A 197 14.77 1.76 -12.45
N LYS A 198 13.87 1.24 -13.27
CA LYS A 198 12.73 1.98 -13.80
C LYS A 198 11.44 1.21 -13.49
N ASN A 199 10.44 1.96 -13.07
CA ASN A 199 9.09 1.44 -12.86
C ASN A 199 8.06 2.34 -13.52
N ASN A 200 7.11 1.72 -14.21
CA ASN A 200 5.94 2.41 -14.75
C ASN A 200 4.71 1.66 -14.29
N GLU A 201 3.83 2.32 -13.60
CA GLU A 201 2.62 1.74 -13.05
C GLU A 201 1.41 2.55 -13.50
N LEU A 202 0.35 1.83 -13.86
CA LEU A 202 -0.92 2.40 -14.23
C LEU A 202 -2.04 1.65 -13.52
N LYS A 203 -2.84 2.38 -12.75
CA LYS A 203 -4.04 1.87 -12.08
C LYS A 203 -5.25 2.63 -12.58
N SER A 204 -6.35 1.93 -12.79
CA SER A 204 -7.63 2.55 -13.12
C SER A 204 -8.77 1.77 -12.49
N GLY A 205 -9.81 2.48 -12.09
CA GLY A 205 -10.98 1.88 -11.50
C GLY A 205 -12.24 2.64 -11.89
N ILE A 206 -13.34 1.90 -12.02
CA ILE A 206 -14.66 2.43 -12.29
C ILE A 206 -15.64 1.78 -11.31
N GLN A 207 -16.45 2.60 -10.67
CA GLN A 207 -17.51 2.16 -9.77
C GLN A 207 -18.85 2.68 -10.26
N TYR A 208 -19.83 1.83 -10.33
CA TYR A 208 -21.22 2.20 -10.61
C TYR A 208 -22.11 1.88 -9.41
N GLN A 209 -22.75 2.89 -8.86
CA GLN A 209 -23.62 2.77 -7.70
C GLN A 209 -25.06 2.53 -8.15
N THR A 210 -25.56 1.32 -7.89
CA THR A 210 -26.98 0.97 -8.12
C THR A 210 -27.81 1.37 -6.92
N GLU A 211 -29.06 1.80 -7.17
CA GLU A 211 -30.05 1.92 -6.09
C GLU A 211 -30.43 0.50 -5.61
N LYS A 212 -30.47 0.33 -4.29
CA LYS A 212 -31.06 -0.85 -3.67
C LYS A 212 -32.54 -0.61 -3.45
#